data_e0c25e32cd86926b09500d49ba7cf1f8
#
_entry.id   e0c25e32cd86926b09500d49ba7cf1f8
#
_cell.length_a   1.000
_cell.length_b   1.000
_cell.length_c   1.000
_cell.angle_alpha   90.00
_cell.angle_beta   90.00
_cell.angle_gamma   90.00
#
_symmetry.space_group_name_H-M   'P 1'
#
loop_
_entity.id
_entity.type
_entity.pdbx_description
1 polymer ?
#
loop_
_entity_poly.entity_id
_entity_poly.type
_entity_poly.pdbx_seq_one_letter_code
_entity_poly.pdbx_strand_id
1 'polypeptide(L)'
;EQVANIDDAQYEELWDAARDYNQSLLHHPNDFILSDEQQEIYKSLLDIGGNGIMGYIEIPMIDVMLPIYHGTKESVLQIAVGHLDWTSLPVGGAGSHCVLSGHRGLPSARLFTDLDKLKVGDVFMLHVLNEILTYEIDQILIVEPQDTDPLLIEPGKDLCTMITCTPYGINSHRMLVRGHRIESQEEPKDIRITADAVRIEPLMVAP
;
A
#
# COMPACT_ATOMS: atom_id res chain seq x y z
N GLU A 1 4.62 -25.24 6.90
CA GLU A 1 3.63 -24.16 6.79
C GLU A 1 3.08 -24.23 5.38
N GLN A 2 1.75 -24.43 5.29
CA GLN A 2 1.07 -24.67 4.04
C GLN A 2 0.96 -23.34 3.28
N VAL A 3 1.76 -23.14 2.24
CA VAL A 3 1.37 -22.25 1.16
C VAL A 3 0.11 -22.89 0.57
N ALA A 4 -1.05 -22.28 0.79
CA ALA A 4 -2.28 -22.71 0.18
C ALA A 4 -2.04 -22.74 -1.33
N ASN A 5 -2.25 -23.90 -1.93
CA ASN A 5 -2.14 -24.04 -3.39
C ASN A 5 -3.43 -23.41 -3.95
N ILE A 6 -3.41 -22.08 -4.11
CA ILE A 6 -4.52 -21.30 -4.66
C ILE A 6 -4.50 -21.53 -6.17
N ASP A 7 -5.60 -21.98 -6.74
CA ASP A 7 -5.75 -22.13 -8.18
C ASP A 7 -6.18 -20.81 -8.85
N ASP A 8 -6.10 -20.74 -10.17
CA ASP A 8 -6.42 -19.53 -10.93
C ASP A 8 -7.86 -19.05 -10.70
N ALA A 9 -8.83 -19.97 -10.53
CA ALA A 9 -10.23 -19.61 -10.27
C ALA A 9 -10.40 -18.95 -8.89
N GLN A 10 -9.67 -19.43 -7.89
CA GLN A 10 -9.66 -18.83 -6.55
C GLN A 10 -9.02 -17.43 -6.57
N TYR A 11 -7.98 -17.23 -7.39
CA TYR A 11 -7.42 -15.90 -7.57
C TYR A 11 -8.43 -14.93 -8.21
N GLU A 12 -9.16 -15.36 -9.24
CA GLU A 12 -10.20 -14.54 -9.86
C GLU A 12 -11.29 -14.12 -8.86
N GLU A 13 -11.78 -15.06 -8.03
CA GLU A 13 -12.76 -14.75 -6.98
C GLU A 13 -12.24 -13.71 -5.98
N LEU A 14 -10.97 -13.78 -5.58
CA LEU A 14 -10.35 -12.82 -4.67
C LEU A 14 -10.20 -11.43 -5.32
N TRP A 15 -9.82 -11.40 -6.60
CA TRP A 15 -9.75 -10.16 -7.39
C TRP A 15 -11.11 -9.50 -7.53
N ASP A 16 -12.14 -10.27 -7.89
CA ASP A 16 -13.48 -9.74 -8.09
C ASP A 16 -14.06 -9.20 -6.79
N ALA A 17 -13.92 -9.92 -5.69
CA ALA A 17 -14.36 -9.44 -4.38
C ALA A 17 -13.70 -8.11 -3.97
N ALA A 18 -12.40 -7.97 -4.20
CA ALA A 18 -11.66 -6.74 -3.90
C ALA A 18 -12.04 -5.58 -4.84
N ARG A 19 -12.27 -5.87 -6.13
CA ARG A 19 -12.74 -4.88 -7.11
C ARG A 19 -14.16 -4.40 -6.81
N ASP A 20 -15.05 -5.32 -6.45
CA ASP A 20 -16.44 -4.99 -6.06
C ASP A 20 -16.44 -4.09 -4.81
N TYR A 21 -15.58 -4.38 -3.84
CA TYR A 21 -15.39 -3.49 -2.69
C TYR A 21 -14.97 -2.09 -3.14
N ASN A 22 -13.96 -1.96 -4.00
CA ASN A 22 -13.51 -0.67 -4.51
C ASN A 22 -14.63 0.07 -5.25
N GLN A 23 -15.45 -0.63 -6.04
CA GLN A 23 -16.60 -0.01 -6.71
C GLN A 23 -17.65 0.48 -5.72
N SER A 24 -17.85 -0.22 -4.61
CA SER A 24 -18.80 0.21 -3.57
C SER A 24 -18.42 1.54 -2.93
N LEU A 25 -17.11 1.85 -2.82
CA LEU A 25 -16.61 3.12 -2.26
C LEU A 25 -17.02 4.33 -3.12
N LEU A 26 -17.25 4.16 -4.42
CA LEU A 26 -17.70 5.25 -5.30
C LEU A 26 -19.09 5.78 -4.92
N HIS A 27 -19.89 4.99 -4.22
CA HIS A 27 -21.23 5.39 -3.75
C HIS A 27 -21.17 6.11 -2.40
N HIS A 28 -20.03 6.09 -1.71
CA HIS A 28 -19.82 6.68 -0.39
C HIS A 28 -18.50 7.46 -0.33
N PRO A 29 -18.29 8.46 -1.21
CA PRO A 29 -16.96 9.04 -1.46
C PRO A 29 -16.35 9.84 -0.31
N ASN A 30 -17.08 10.03 0.80
CA ASN A 30 -16.62 10.81 1.96
C ASN A 30 -16.78 10.07 3.29
N ASP A 31 -16.97 8.76 3.26
CA ASP A 31 -17.03 7.95 4.46
C ASP A 31 -15.63 7.60 4.95
N PHE A 32 -15.02 8.51 5.72
CA PHE A 32 -13.68 8.31 6.32
C PHE A 32 -13.70 7.36 7.54
N ILE A 33 -14.87 6.91 7.97
CA ILE A 33 -15.04 6.01 9.10
C ILE A 33 -15.91 4.85 8.67
N LEU A 34 -15.32 3.66 8.62
CA LEU A 34 -16.05 2.44 8.33
C LEU A 34 -16.89 2.01 9.53
N SER A 35 -18.12 1.54 9.27
CA SER A 35 -18.92 0.83 10.29
C SER A 35 -18.24 -0.49 10.69
N ASP A 36 -18.67 -1.09 11.80
CA ASP A 36 -18.12 -2.37 12.26
C ASP A 36 -18.29 -3.46 11.19
N GLU A 37 -19.44 -3.50 10.49
CA GLU A 37 -19.69 -4.43 9.40
C GLU A 37 -18.75 -4.21 8.19
N GLN A 38 -18.57 -2.95 7.79
CA GLN A 38 -17.64 -2.59 6.72
C GLN A 38 -16.20 -2.93 7.09
N GLN A 39 -15.80 -2.76 8.35
CA GLN A 39 -14.48 -3.14 8.85
C GLN A 39 -14.23 -4.64 8.79
N GLU A 40 -15.23 -5.46 9.11
CA GLU A 40 -15.10 -6.93 9.03
C GLU A 40 -14.97 -7.38 7.56
N ILE A 41 -15.77 -6.80 6.65
CA ILE A 41 -15.64 -7.05 5.20
C ILE A 41 -14.24 -6.66 4.74
N TYR A 42 -13.81 -5.43 5.03
CA TYR A 42 -12.48 -4.92 4.65
C TYR A 42 -11.35 -5.85 5.11
N LYS A 43 -11.37 -6.31 6.36
CA LYS A 43 -10.34 -7.19 6.92
C LYS A 43 -10.33 -8.59 6.30
N SER A 44 -11.46 -9.05 5.78
CA SER A 44 -11.56 -10.38 5.16
C SER A 44 -10.99 -10.41 3.74
N LEU A 45 -10.90 -9.25 3.08
CA LEU A 45 -10.43 -9.14 1.71
C LEU A 45 -8.89 -9.15 1.65
N LEU A 46 -8.32 -9.89 0.69
CA LEU A 46 -6.88 -10.01 0.46
C LEU A 46 -6.06 -10.62 1.63
N ASP A 47 -6.69 -11.11 2.68
CA ASP A 47 -6.00 -11.75 3.82
C ASP A 47 -5.92 -13.28 3.65
N ILE A 48 -5.19 -13.74 2.64
CA ILE A 48 -5.05 -15.16 2.32
C ILE A 48 -4.36 -15.94 3.45
N GLY A 49 -3.38 -15.30 4.09
CA GLY A 49 -2.58 -15.93 5.16
C GLY A 49 -3.21 -15.86 6.53
N GLY A 50 -4.32 -15.16 6.73
CA GLY A 50 -4.92 -14.91 8.05
C GLY A 50 -4.04 -14.09 8.99
N ASN A 51 -3.10 -13.33 8.43
CA ASN A 51 -2.12 -12.53 9.17
C ASN A 51 -2.21 -11.03 8.90
N GLY A 52 -3.19 -10.61 8.12
CA GLY A 52 -3.49 -9.22 7.77
C GLY A 52 -2.63 -8.64 6.66
N ILE A 53 -1.81 -9.43 5.97
CA ILE A 53 -1.00 -8.98 4.83
C ILE A 53 -1.83 -9.05 3.56
N MET A 54 -1.98 -7.90 2.88
CA MET A 54 -2.68 -7.75 1.59
C MET A 54 -1.78 -7.97 0.38
N GLY A 55 -0.47 -7.74 0.54
CA GLY A 55 0.51 -7.75 -0.53
C GLY A 55 1.80 -7.05 -0.10
N TYR A 56 2.59 -6.62 -1.08
CA TYR A 56 3.87 -5.95 -0.86
C TYR A 56 3.98 -4.71 -1.75
N ILE A 57 4.65 -3.67 -1.23
CA ILE A 57 5.10 -2.55 -2.05
C ILE A 57 6.60 -2.67 -2.31
N GLU A 58 7.00 -2.49 -3.56
CA GLU A 58 8.39 -2.42 -4.00
C GLU A 58 8.68 -1.04 -4.59
N ILE A 59 9.78 -0.40 -4.13
CA ILE A 59 10.22 0.92 -4.60
C ILE A 59 11.71 0.81 -4.94
N PRO A 60 12.07 0.43 -6.17
CA PRO A 60 13.45 0.10 -6.54
C PRO A 60 14.44 1.25 -6.35
N MET A 61 14.01 2.49 -6.63
CA MET A 61 14.87 3.67 -6.54
C MET A 61 15.48 3.89 -5.14
N ILE A 62 14.79 3.42 -4.09
CA ILE A 62 15.23 3.57 -2.69
C ILE A 62 15.45 2.22 -1.99
N ASP A 63 15.47 1.13 -2.75
CA ASP A 63 15.69 -0.24 -2.26
C ASP A 63 14.74 -0.61 -1.11
N VAL A 64 13.43 -0.43 -1.33
CA VAL A 64 12.37 -0.73 -0.38
C VAL A 64 11.51 -1.86 -0.91
N MET A 65 11.30 -2.90 -0.08
CA MET A 65 10.33 -3.97 -0.25
C MET A 65 9.66 -4.20 1.09
N LEU A 66 8.38 -3.86 1.23
CA LEU A 66 7.66 -3.89 2.50
C LEU A 66 6.30 -4.54 2.37
N PRO A 67 5.85 -5.34 3.37
CA PRO A 67 4.50 -5.84 3.40
C PRO A 67 3.49 -4.70 3.64
N ILE A 68 2.32 -4.84 3.01
CA ILE A 68 1.16 -3.97 3.17
C ILE A 68 0.18 -4.69 4.08
N TYR A 69 -0.12 -4.11 5.23
CA TYR A 69 -1.11 -4.63 6.18
C TYR A 69 -2.43 -3.87 6.13
N HIS A 70 -3.49 -4.53 6.56
CA HIS A 70 -4.76 -3.87 6.83
C HIS A 70 -4.64 -2.84 7.94
N GLY A 71 -5.12 -1.63 7.68
CA GLY A 71 -5.18 -0.54 8.64
C GLY A 71 -3.83 0.08 8.98
N THR A 72 -3.88 1.14 9.76
CA THR A 72 -2.72 1.97 10.13
C THR A 72 -2.52 2.02 11.64
N LYS A 73 -2.80 0.90 12.33
CA LYS A 73 -2.51 0.81 13.77
C LYS A 73 -1.02 0.95 14.02
N GLU A 74 -0.66 1.52 15.17
CA GLU A 74 0.74 1.73 15.55
C GLU A 74 1.56 0.42 15.48
N SER A 75 0.98 -0.71 15.90
CA SER A 75 1.63 -2.02 15.82
C SER A 75 2.00 -2.44 14.39
N VAL A 76 1.25 -2.00 13.39
CA VAL A 76 1.53 -2.21 11.96
C VAL A 76 2.63 -1.25 11.51
N LEU A 77 2.45 0.05 11.77
CA LEU A 77 3.35 1.09 11.28
C LEU A 77 4.77 1.02 11.88
N GLN A 78 4.96 0.31 13.00
CA GLN A 78 6.29 0.04 13.57
C GLN A 78 7.14 -0.91 12.73
N ILE A 79 6.53 -1.76 11.90
CA ILE A 79 7.21 -2.85 11.21
C ILE A 79 6.96 -2.88 9.70
N ALA A 80 5.94 -2.18 9.21
CA ALA A 80 5.42 -2.34 7.85
C ALA A 80 4.74 -1.07 7.33
N VAL A 81 4.14 -1.21 6.16
CA VAL A 81 3.23 -0.24 5.56
C VAL A 81 1.79 -0.62 5.90
N GLY A 82 0.98 0.35 6.29
CA GLY A 82 -0.44 0.18 6.58
C GLY A 82 -1.30 0.79 5.48
N HIS A 83 -2.34 0.07 5.07
CA HIS A 83 -3.35 0.57 4.14
C HIS A 83 -4.40 1.40 4.89
N LEU A 84 -4.75 2.58 4.38
CA LEU A 84 -5.83 3.39 4.94
C LEU A 84 -7.18 2.75 4.61
N ASP A 85 -7.90 2.29 5.62
CA ASP A 85 -9.08 1.42 5.51
C ASP A 85 -10.29 2.04 4.78
N TRP A 86 -10.36 3.37 4.70
CA TRP A 86 -11.39 4.10 3.96
C TRP A 86 -11.01 4.39 2.49
N THR A 87 -9.87 3.92 2.01
CA THR A 87 -9.42 4.08 0.62
C THR A 87 -9.56 2.78 -0.18
N SER A 88 -9.39 2.86 -1.50
CA SER A 88 -9.48 1.67 -2.34
C SER A 88 -8.40 0.64 -1.98
N LEU A 89 -8.77 -0.63 -1.95
CA LEU A 89 -7.84 -1.75 -1.82
C LEU A 89 -6.77 -1.71 -2.93
N PRO A 90 -5.58 -2.26 -2.69
CA PRO A 90 -4.44 -2.18 -3.60
C PRO A 90 -4.56 -3.08 -4.84
N VAL A 91 -5.74 -3.15 -5.45
CA VAL A 91 -6.04 -3.97 -6.63
C VAL A 91 -6.21 -3.15 -7.91
N GLY A 92 -6.01 -1.83 -7.82
CA GLY A 92 -6.14 -0.92 -8.95
C GLY A 92 -7.55 -0.86 -9.56
N GLY A 93 -7.59 -0.38 -10.79
CA GLY A 93 -8.82 -0.23 -11.57
C GLY A 93 -9.30 1.21 -11.71
N ALA A 94 -10.05 1.49 -12.77
CA ALA A 94 -10.58 2.82 -13.03
C ALA A 94 -11.52 3.30 -11.91
N GLY A 95 -11.26 4.49 -11.37
CA GLY A 95 -11.99 5.02 -10.22
C GLY A 95 -11.51 4.41 -8.89
N SER A 96 -10.24 4.01 -8.79
CA SER A 96 -9.63 3.60 -7.54
C SER A 96 -8.50 4.52 -7.10
N HIS A 97 -8.34 4.69 -5.79
CA HIS A 97 -7.23 5.39 -5.18
C HIS A 97 -6.81 4.67 -3.90
N CYS A 98 -5.76 3.87 -3.98
CA CYS A 98 -5.16 3.17 -2.86
C CYS A 98 -4.24 4.12 -2.08
N VAL A 99 -4.29 4.11 -0.76
CA VAL A 99 -3.42 4.93 0.07
C VAL A 99 -2.68 4.08 1.10
N LEU A 100 -1.35 4.21 1.07
CA LEU A 100 -0.41 3.44 1.88
C LEU A 100 0.38 4.36 2.80
N SER A 101 0.32 4.12 4.11
CA SER A 101 1.02 4.91 5.12
C SER A 101 2.20 4.15 5.69
N GLY A 102 3.32 4.83 5.83
CA GLY A 102 4.52 4.28 6.46
C GLY A 102 5.25 5.32 7.28
N HIS A 103 5.84 4.90 8.39
CA HIS A 103 6.64 5.78 9.23
C HIS A 103 7.91 6.25 8.54
N ARG A 104 8.41 7.39 9.01
CA ARG A 104 9.69 7.96 8.63
C ARG A 104 10.52 8.19 9.88
N GLY A 105 11.81 7.80 9.81
CA GLY A 105 12.76 8.09 10.87
C GLY A 105 12.64 7.22 12.11
N LEU A 106 12.10 6.00 12.00
CA LEU A 106 12.18 5.04 13.08
C LEU A 106 13.61 4.51 13.20
N PRO A 107 14.17 4.43 14.43
CA PRO A 107 15.51 3.86 14.64
C PRO A 107 15.60 2.37 14.26
N SER A 108 14.48 1.66 14.31
CA SER A 108 14.40 0.21 14.11
C SER A 108 14.11 -0.22 12.67
N ALA A 109 13.63 0.69 11.80
CA ALA A 109 13.22 0.33 10.44
C ALA A 109 13.27 1.52 9.48
N ARG A 110 13.77 1.30 8.25
CA ARG A 110 13.84 2.35 7.22
C ARG A 110 12.46 2.77 6.73
N LEU A 111 11.54 1.84 6.54
CA LEU A 111 10.20 2.04 6.01
C LEU A 111 10.18 3.12 4.90
N PHE A 112 9.41 4.21 5.07
CA PHE A 112 9.32 5.33 4.14
C PHE A 112 10.31 6.48 4.44
N THR A 113 11.42 6.20 5.13
CA THR A 113 12.42 7.22 5.51
C THR A 113 12.97 7.97 4.30
N ASP A 114 13.23 7.26 3.22
CA ASP A 114 13.85 7.81 2.00
C ASP A 114 12.83 8.22 0.91
N LEU A 115 11.55 8.32 1.24
CA LEU A 115 10.49 8.66 0.29
C LEU A 115 10.72 10.04 -0.38
N ASP A 116 11.41 10.94 0.30
CA ASP A 116 11.79 12.27 -0.21
C ASP A 116 12.88 12.27 -1.28
N LYS A 117 13.49 11.12 -1.56
CA LYS A 117 14.46 10.97 -2.66
C LYS A 117 13.77 10.69 -4.00
N LEU A 118 12.50 10.30 -3.95
CA LEU A 118 11.72 9.99 -5.15
C LEU A 118 11.36 11.26 -5.93
N LYS A 119 11.15 11.09 -7.24
CA LYS A 119 10.80 12.15 -8.18
C LYS A 119 9.66 11.71 -9.07
N VAL A 120 8.98 12.68 -9.68
CA VAL A 120 8.04 12.42 -10.77
C VAL A 120 8.76 11.69 -11.90
N GLY A 121 8.15 10.59 -12.38
CA GLY A 121 8.69 9.67 -13.36
C GLY A 121 9.37 8.43 -12.78
N ASP A 122 9.68 8.39 -11.46
CA ASP A 122 10.11 7.16 -10.79
C ASP A 122 8.94 6.19 -10.70
N VAL A 123 9.24 4.89 -10.60
CA VAL A 123 8.21 3.85 -10.53
C VAL A 123 8.24 3.10 -9.21
N PHE A 124 7.07 2.62 -8.80
CA PHE A 124 6.93 1.64 -7.74
C PHE A 124 5.89 0.57 -8.12
N MET A 125 5.92 -0.56 -7.45
CA MET A 125 5.07 -1.69 -7.75
C MET A 125 4.33 -2.17 -6.52
N LEU A 126 3.08 -2.62 -6.72
CA LEU A 126 2.32 -3.37 -5.74
C LEU A 126 2.24 -4.82 -6.19
N HIS A 127 2.75 -5.72 -5.37
CA HIS A 127 2.64 -7.17 -5.56
C HIS A 127 1.43 -7.66 -4.78
N VAL A 128 0.34 -7.97 -5.45
CA VAL A 128 -0.93 -8.36 -4.84
C VAL A 128 -1.44 -9.63 -5.49
N LEU A 129 -1.79 -10.62 -4.68
CA LEU A 129 -2.20 -11.93 -5.18
C LEU A 129 -1.16 -12.50 -6.17
N ASN A 130 -1.57 -12.71 -7.42
CA ASN A 130 -0.74 -13.22 -8.51
C ASN A 130 -0.35 -12.15 -9.55
N GLU A 131 -0.57 -10.86 -9.27
CA GLU A 131 -0.26 -9.76 -10.21
C GLU A 131 0.73 -8.74 -9.62
N ILE A 132 1.40 -8.03 -10.52
CA ILE A 132 2.24 -6.86 -10.23
C ILE A 132 1.59 -5.63 -10.85
N LEU A 133 1.24 -4.68 -10.01
CA LEU A 133 0.62 -3.43 -10.40
C LEU A 133 1.68 -2.32 -10.39
N THR A 134 2.07 -1.82 -11.58
CA THR A 134 3.12 -0.80 -11.72
C THR A 134 2.51 0.59 -11.78
N TYR A 135 3.06 1.50 -10.99
CA TYR A 135 2.66 2.91 -10.91
C TYR A 135 3.85 3.82 -11.20
N GLU A 136 3.64 4.83 -12.04
CA GLU A 136 4.61 5.91 -12.27
C GLU A 136 4.22 7.13 -11.44
N ILE A 137 5.18 7.70 -10.70
CA ILE A 137 4.94 8.87 -9.85
C ILE A 137 4.60 10.07 -10.73
N ASP A 138 3.44 10.64 -10.53
CA ASP A 138 2.93 11.81 -11.25
C ASP A 138 2.83 13.06 -10.38
N GLN A 139 2.81 12.91 -9.04
CA GLN A 139 2.63 14.04 -8.14
C GLN A 139 3.33 13.82 -6.80
N ILE A 140 3.97 14.87 -6.27
CA ILE A 140 4.53 14.91 -4.91
C ILE A 140 4.04 16.18 -4.23
N LEU A 141 3.36 16.05 -3.10
CA LEU A 141 2.78 17.15 -2.32
C LEU A 141 3.25 17.12 -0.88
N ILE A 142 3.30 18.31 -0.27
CA ILE A 142 3.40 18.48 1.19
C ILE A 142 2.11 19.17 1.64
N VAL A 143 1.39 18.52 2.53
CA VAL A 143 0.06 18.97 2.98
C VAL A 143 -0.02 18.98 4.51
N GLU A 144 -1.02 19.69 5.04
CA GLU A 144 -1.37 19.61 6.45
C GLU A 144 -1.96 18.23 6.79
N PRO A 145 -1.81 17.74 8.05
CA PRO A 145 -2.28 16.38 8.42
C PRO A 145 -3.78 16.13 8.21
N GLN A 146 -4.59 17.18 8.25
CA GLN A 146 -6.04 17.12 8.06
C GLN A 146 -6.48 17.31 6.61
N ASP A 147 -5.58 17.64 5.70
CA ASP A 147 -5.89 17.82 4.28
C ASP A 147 -5.92 16.45 3.58
N THR A 148 -7.13 15.93 3.42
CA THR A 148 -7.40 14.62 2.81
C THR A 148 -7.87 14.72 1.36
N ASP A 149 -8.13 15.92 0.85
CA ASP A 149 -8.63 16.13 -0.53
C ASP A 149 -7.75 15.45 -1.60
N PRO A 150 -6.39 15.50 -1.50
CA PRO A 150 -5.53 14.83 -2.48
C PRO A 150 -5.60 13.30 -2.47
N LEU A 151 -6.29 12.69 -1.50
CA LEU A 151 -6.43 11.25 -1.33
C LEU A 151 -7.77 10.71 -1.85
N LEU A 152 -8.66 11.61 -2.28
CA LEU A 152 -9.98 11.24 -2.78
C LEU A 152 -9.88 10.50 -4.12
N ILE A 153 -10.88 9.66 -4.38
CA ILE A 153 -10.99 8.94 -5.65
C ILE A 153 -11.27 9.95 -6.78
N GLU A 154 -10.47 9.89 -7.84
CA GLU A 154 -10.69 10.64 -9.06
C GLU A 154 -11.37 9.72 -10.11
N PRO A 155 -12.55 10.12 -10.64
CA PRO A 155 -13.26 9.30 -11.61
C PRO A 155 -12.41 8.89 -12.81
N GLY A 156 -12.40 7.58 -13.11
CA GLY A 156 -11.69 7.02 -14.26
C GLY A 156 -10.18 6.88 -14.10
N LYS A 157 -9.58 7.34 -13.00
CA LYS A 157 -8.16 7.16 -12.72
C LYS A 157 -7.91 5.92 -11.86
N ASP A 158 -6.75 5.33 -12.02
CA ASP A 158 -6.18 4.28 -11.18
C ASP A 158 -4.95 4.85 -10.48
N LEU A 159 -5.09 5.16 -9.19
CA LEU A 159 -4.10 5.90 -8.41
C LEU A 159 -3.66 5.11 -7.17
N CYS A 160 -2.39 5.31 -6.80
CA CYS A 160 -1.85 4.87 -5.52
C CYS A 160 -0.98 5.97 -4.91
N THR A 161 -1.22 6.31 -3.64
CA THR A 161 -0.46 7.33 -2.90
C THR A 161 0.23 6.75 -1.68
N MET A 162 1.54 6.99 -1.59
CA MET A 162 2.34 6.73 -0.40
C MET A 162 2.35 7.95 0.50
N ILE A 163 2.10 7.78 1.81
CA ILE A 163 2.09 8.86 2.80
C ILE A 163 3.15 8.63 3.86
N THR A 164 3.89 9.69 4.19
CA THR A 164 4.75 9.70 5.36
C THR A 164 4.75 11.07 6.04
N CYS A 165 5.29 11.13 7.28
CA CYS A 165 5.45 12.38 8.01
C CYS A 165 6.62 13.20 7.48
N THR A 166 6.49 14.53 7.51
CA THR A 166 7.53 15.47 7.10
C THR A 166 7.39 16.81 7.86
N PRO A 167 8.44 17.63 8.02
CA PRO A 167 9.87 17.32 7.85
C PRO A 167 10.36 16.23 8.83
N TYR A 168 11.48 15.59 8.49
CA TYR A 168 12.09 14.57 9.35
C TYR A 168 12.26 15.05 10.79
N GLY A 169 11.79 14.27 11.75
CA GLY A 169 11.86 14.56 13.17
C GLY A 169 10.90 15.65 13.71
N ILE A 170 10.28 16.46 12.83
CA ILE A 170 9.29 17.49 13.20
C ILE A 170 7.87 16.95 13.01
N ASN A 171 7.62 16.27 11.90
CA ASN A 171 6.36 15.55 11.58
C ASN A 171 5.10 16.45 11.54
N SER A 172 5.27 17.75 11.27
CA SER A 172 4.16 18.73 11.26
C SER A 172 3.24 18.59 10.05
N HIS A 173 3.75 18.03 8.95
CA HIS A 173 3.03 17.87 7.69
C HIS A 173 3.04 16.40 7.24
N ARG A 174 2.37 16.15 6.12
CA ARG A 174 2.41 14.85 5.41
C ARG A 174 2.99 15.06 4.02
N MET A 175 3.91 14.17 3.66
CA MET A 175 4.40 14.04 2.29
C MET A 175 3.58 12.98 1.59
N LEU A 176 3.00 13.34 0.46
CA LEU A 176 2.21 12.49 -0.42
C LEU A 176 2.99 12.26 -1.70
N VAL A 177 3.26 11.00 -2.02
CA VAL A 177 3.90 10.59 -3.29
C VAL A 177 2.89 9.75 -4.04
N ARG A 178 2.25 10.34 -5.06
CA ARG A 178 1.19 9.70 -5.85
C ARG A 178 1.75 9.16 -7.15
N GLY A 179 1.31 7.96 -7.51
CA GLY A 179 1.49 7.38 -8.83
C GLY A 179 0.17 7.07 -9.52
N HIS A 180 0.19 7.12 -10.84
CA HIS A 180 -0.87 6.59 -11.69
C HIS A 180 -0.45 5.25 -12.29
N ARG A 181 -1.44 4.38 -12.55
CA ARG A 181 -1.21 3.07 -13.13
C ARG A 181 -0.60 3.18 -14.53
N ILE A 182 0.43 2.40 -14.80
CA ILE A 182 1.00 2.19 -16.14
C ILE A 182 0.98 0.71 -16.50
N GLU A 183 1.06 0.38 -17.79
CA GLU A 183 1.22 -1.00 -18.23
C GLU A 183 2.58 -1.53 -17.75
N SER A 184 2.58 -2.68 -17.10
CA SER A 184 3.80 -3.32 -16.65
C SER A 184 4.63 -3.75 -17.86
N GLN A 185 5.90 -3.37 -17.90
CA GLN A 185 6.86 -3.89 -18.86
C GLN A 185 7.56 -5.17 -18.37
N GLU A 186 7.30 -5.58 -17.14
CA GLU A 186 7.85 -6.80 -16.55
C GLU A 186 6.79 -7.92 -16.59
N GLU A 187 7.22 -9.10 -17.11
CA GLU A 187 6.42 -10.32 -16.91
C GLU A 187 6.40 -10.67 -15.41
N PRO A 188 5.30 -11.27 -14.91
CA PRO A 188 5.21 -11.70 -13.52
C PRO A 188 6.36 -12.64 -13.21
N LYS A 189 7.32 -12.19 -12.42
CA LYS A 189 8.30 -13.09 -11.83
C LYS A 189 7.54 -13.91 -10.79
N ASP A 190 7.74 -15.22 -10.83
CA ASP A 190 7.15 -16.17 -9.88
C ASP A 190 7.68 -15.83 -8.46
N ILE A 191 7.10 -14.82 -7.83
CA ILE A 191 7.46 -14.40 -6.48
C ILE A 191 6.73 -15.36 -5.54
N ARG A 192 7.36 -16.50 -5.30
CA ARG A 192 6.97 -17.34 -4.17
C ARG A 192 7.20 -16.52 -2.91
N ILE A 193 6.11 -16.09 -2.30
CA ILE A 193 6.10 -15.46 -0.98
C ILE A 193 6.62 -16.51 0.01
N THR A 194 7.93 -16.57 0.21
CA THR A 194 8.52 -17.38 1.26
C THR A 194 8.58 -16.52 2.52
N ALA A 195 8.23 -17.10 3.67
CA ALA A 195 8.30 -16.47 4.98
C ALA A 195 9.69 -15.91 5.35
N ASP A 196 10.71 -16.18 4.54
CA ASP A 196 12.08 -15.71 4.68
C ASP A 196 12.34 -14.30 4.12
N ALA A 197 11.38 -13.66 3.44
CA ALA A 197 11.54 -12.31 2.89
C ALA A 197 11.54 -11.21 3.95
N VAL A 198 11.22 -11.50 5.20
CA VAL A 198 11.33 -10.58 6.34
C VAL A 198 12.70 -10.76 6.98
N ARG A 199 13.79 -10.53 6.26
CA ARG A 199 15.09 -10.29 6.88
C ARG A 199 15.17 -8.85 7.32
N ILE A 200 14.71 -8.59 8.54
CA ILE A 200 15.09 -7.39 9.27
C ILE A 200 16.56 -7.60 9.66
N GLU A 201 17.49 -7.02 8.91
CA GLU A 201 18.87 -6.91 9.39
C GLU A 201 18.87 -5.95 10.59
N PRO A 202 19.24 -6.40 11.78
CA PRO A 202 19.41 -5.49 12.90
C PRO A 202 20.58 -4.57 12.57
N LEU A 203 20.35 -3.25 12.61
CA LEU A 203 21.43 -2.26 12.58
C LEU A 203 22.44 -2.65 13.65
N MET A 204 23.65 -3.04 13.21
CA MET A 204 24.77 -3.19 14.14
C MET A 204 25.10 -1.82 14.73
N VAL A 205 24.76 -1.65 15.99
CA VAL A 205 25.28 -0.54 16.80
C VAL A 205 26.77 -0.85 16.98
N ALA A 206 27.60 -0.11 16.27
CA ALA A 206 29.05 -0.16 16.52
C ALA A 206 29.33 0.42 17.92
N PRO A 207 30.33 -0.12 18.66
CA PRO A 207 30.68 0.27 20.01
C PRO A 207 31.22 1.69 20.11
#